data_d3476d904c31ff44c7e9c3dae0012efb
#
_entry.id   d3476d904c31ff44c7e9c3dae0012efb
#
_cell.length_a   1.000
_cell.length_b   1.000
_cell.length_c   1.000
_cell.angle_alpha   90.00
_cell.angle_beta   90.00
_cell.angle_gamma   90.00
#
_symmetry.space_group_name_H-M   'P 1'
#
loop_
_entity.id
_entity.type
_entity.pdbx_description
1 polymer ?
#
loop_
_entity_poly.entity_id
_entity_poly.type
_entity_poly.pdbx_seq_one_letter_code
_entity_poly.pdbx_strand_id
1 'polypeptide(L)'
;MLKCDLRQAPFQRTAMNTPTFKEVQFTNGYEFTEGTGYTLPEYPFVKPPELVHNKTLRHAVVIVGGGITGLTLACSLANLGIKAVLLDEDNTVGVKGASSRGICYTQKSLEIFHKLGIFDRIAKKGIQWSVGRTFAGDDEVYNFDLKQQSNFSLSEQPAFINIQQFYIEGYLVERIQELGHVDLRWQSRV
;
A
#
# COMPACT_ATOMS: atom_id res chain seq x y z
N MET A 1 -6.72 37.53 21.00
CA MET A 1 -6.21 37.18 19.67
C MET A 1 -4.90 36.42 19.89
N LEU A 2 -5.00 35.10 20.08
CA LEU A 2 -3.84 34.21 20.31
C LEU A 2 -3.23 33.85 18.96
N LYS A 3 -2.03 34.38 18.69
CA LYS A 3 -1.21 33.94 17.55
C LYS A 3 -0.63 32.59 17.90
N CYS A 4 -1.10 31.53 17.22
CA CYS A 4 -0.49 30.22 17.27
C CYS A 4 0.81 30.27 16.45
N ASP A 5 1.96 30.29 17.12
CA ASP A 5 3.29 30.27 16.49
C ASP A 5 3.61 28.83 16.06
N LEU A 6 3.32 28.48 14.82
CA LEU A 6 3.57 27.18 14.20
C LEU A 6 5.03 27.06 13.70
N ARG A 7 6.02 27.55 14.42
CA ARG A 7 7.41 27.22 14.11
C ARG A 7 7.70 25.78 14.55
N GLN A 8 7.33 24.84 13.70
CA GLN A 8 7.71 23.44 13.87
C GLN A 8 9.21 23.29 13.61
N ALA A 9 9.91 22.66 14.54
CA ALA A 9 11.29 22.22 14.34
C ALA A 9 11.41 21.44 13.02
N PRO A 10 12.53 21.57 12.28
CA PRO A 10 12.72 20.82 11.05
C PRO A 10 12.57 19.33 11.32
N PHE A 11 11.80 18.66 10.49
CA PHE A 11 11.66 17.21 10.50
C PHE A 11 13.06 16.64 10.21
N GLN A 12 13.75 16.15 11.24
CA GLN A 12 14.94 15.34 11.02
C GLN A 12 14.48 14.11 10.23
N ARG A 13 14.93 13.98 8.97
CA ARG A 13 14.78 12.74 8.21
C ARG A 13 15.34 11.63 9.06
N THR A 14 14.46 10.87 9.69
CA THR A 14 14.84 9.60 10.33
C THR A 14 15.56 8.79 9.26
N ALA A 15 16.67 8.16 9.60
CA ALA A 15 17.48 7.38 8.66
C ALA A 15 16.54 6.56 7.78
N MET A 16 16.63 6.75 6.45
CA MET A 16 15.75 6.06 5.53
C MET A 16 15.87 4.57 5.81
N ASN A 17 14.75 3.94 6.17
CA ASN A 17 14.65 2.49 6.27
C ASN A 17 14.88 1.91 4.88
N THR A 18 16.12 1.77 4.47
CA THR A 18 16.45 1.12 3.21
C THR A 18 16.06 -0.34 3.34
N PRO A 19 15.06 -0.83 2.60
CA PRO A 19 14.64 -2.22 2.70
C PRO A 19 15.75 -3.13 2.17
N THR A 20 15.93 -4.27 2.82
CA THR A 20 16.58 -5.42 2.22
C THR A 20 15.52 -6.24 1.51
N PHE A 21 15.91 -6.98 0.46
CA PHE A 21 14.97 -7.81 -0.29
C PHE A 21 15.24 -9.28 0.01
N LYS A 22 14.18 -10.00 0.37
CA LYS A 22 14.23 -11.44 0.62
C LYS A 22 13.31 -12.14 -0.35
N GLU A 23 13.82 -13.18 -1.00
CA GLU A 23 13.00 -14.08 -1.79
C GLU A 23 12.16 -14.94 -0.84
N VAL A 24 10.85 -14.86 -0.98
CA VAL A 24 9.91 -15.61 -0.16
C VAL A 24 9.22 -16.64 -1.05
N GLN A 25 9.46 -17.91 -0.76
CA GLN A 25 8.71 -19.02 -1.37
C GLN A 25 7.45 -19.25 -0.54
N PHE A 26 6.31 -19.14 -1.19
CA PHE A 26 5.01 -19.34 -0.56
C PHE A 26 4.52 -20.77 -0.84
N THR A 27 4.34 -21.55 0.20
CA THR A 27 3.76 -22.88 0.12
C THR A 27 2.34 -22.87 0.67
N ASN A 28 1.35 -22.64 -0.18
CA ASN A 28 -0.07 -22.86 0.16
C ASN A 28 -0.48 -24.33 -0.07
N GLY A 29 0.39 -25.29 0.19
CA GLY A 29 0.14 -26.70 -0.09
C GLY A 29 0.30 -27.08 -1.57
N TYR A 30 0.72 -26.13 -2.43
CA TYR A 30 1.10 -26.40 -3.81
C TYR A 30 2.61 -26.39 -3.94
N GLU A 31 3.16 -27.34 -4.70
CA GLU A 31 4.57 -27.29 -5.10
C GLU A 31 4.77 -26.14 -6.09
N PHE A 32 5.57 -25.15 -5.71
CA PHE A 32 6.01 -24.13 -6.65
C PHE A 32 7.22 -24.65 -7.42
N THR A 33 7.19 -24.48 -8.73
CA THR A 33 8.38 -24.68 -9.56
C THR A 33 9.42 -23.63 -9.23
N GLU A 34 10.70 -23.98 -9.29
CA GLU A 34 11.81 -23.04 -9.08
C GLU A 34 11.61 -21.76 -9.89
N GLY A 35 11.81 -20.62 -9.26
CA GLY A 35 11.72 -19.29 -9.91
C GLY A 35 10.34 -18.59 -9.83
N THR A 36 9.35 -19.15 -9.14
CA THR A 36 8.02 -18.52 -8.99
C THR A 36 7.84 -17.76 -7.67
N GLY A 37 8.90 -17.56 -6.90
CA GLY A 37 8.87 -16.78 -5.66
C GLY A 37 8.68 -15.29 -5.90
N TYR A 38 8.18 -14.59 -4.88
CA TYR A 38 8.12 -13.13 -4.87
C TYR A 38 9.26 -12.57 -4.05
N THR A 39 9.88 -11.50 -4.53
CA THR A 39 10.85 -10.75 -3.74
C THR A 39 10.11 -9.65 -2.99
N LEU A 40 10.04 -9.77 -1.67
CA LEU A 40 9.41 -8.76 -0.81
C LEU A 40 10.47 -7.93 -0.10
N PRO A 41 10.22 -6.62 0.10
CA PRO A 41 11.11 -5.79 0.88
C PRO A 41 11.03 -6.16 2.36
N GLU A 42 12.17 -6.20 3.05
CA GLU A 42 12.24 -6.28 4.51
C GLU A 42 12.68 -4.92 5.06
N TYR A 43 11.86 -4.37 5.96
CA TYR A 43 12.13 -3.10 6.61
C TYR A 43 12.68 -3.34 8.03
N PRO A 44 13.85 -2.77 8.36
CA PRO A 44 14.45 -2.96 9.68
C PRO A 44 13.65 -2.22 10.77
N PHE A 45 13.71 -2.73 12.00
CA PHE A 45 13.27 -1.96 13.15
C PHE A 45 14.22 -0.77 13.35
N VAL A 46 13.65 0.43 13.41
CA VAL A 46 14.38 1.65 13.79
C VAL A 46 13.83 2.15 15.10
N LYS A 47 14.72 2.24 16.11
CA LYS A 47 14.33 2.69 17.44
C LYS A 47 13.80 4.12 17.37
N PRO A 48 12.51 4.36 17.70
CA PRO A 48 11.90 5.67 17.58
C PRO A 48 12.48 6.66 18.61
N PRO A 49 12.40 7.97 18.33
CA PRO A 49 12.96 9.01 19.20
C PRO A 49 12.46 8.93 20.65
N GLU A 50 11.22 8.52 20.87
CA GLU A 50 10.62 8.33 22.18
C GLU A 50 11.40 7.33 23.03
N LEU A 51 11.81 6.22 22.40
CA LEU A 51 12.60 5.18 23.07
C LEU A 51 14.07 5.54 23.17
N VAL A 52 14.61 6.33 22.22
CA VAL A 52 16.00 6.79 22.27
C VAL A 52 16.20 7.76 23.43
N HIS A 53 15.28 8.70 23.60
CA HIS A 53 15.40 9.77 24.58
C HIS A 53 14.62 9.53 25.88
N ASN A 54 13.93 8.37 25.99
CA ASN A 54 13.03 8.03 27.09
C ASN A 54 12.04 9.16 27.40
N LYS A 55 11.43 9.72 26.35
CA LYS A 55 10.54 10.88 26.46
C LYS A 55 9.28 10.65 25.65
N THR A 56 8.12 10.88 26.27
CA THR A 56 6.84 10.83 25.57
C THR A 56 6.73 11.98 24.56
N LEU A 57 6.47 11.65 23.30
CA LEU A 57 6.16 12.61 22.25
C LEU A 57 4.66 12.55 21.92
N ARG A 58 4.11 13.67 21.44
CA ARG A 58 2.72 13.75 20.99
C ARG A 58 2.72 13.85 19.46
N HIS A 59 1.92 13.02 18.83
CA HIS A 59 1.70 13.01 17.39
C HIS A 59 0.26 13.43 17.10
N ALA A 60 0.04 14.27 16.08
CA ALA A 60 -1.29 14.71 15.68
C ALA A 60 -2.11 13.53 15.12
N VAL A 61 -1.46 12.64 14.38
CA VAL A 61 -2.08 11.45 13.79
C VAL A 61 -1.18 10.25 14.03
N VAL A 62 -1.77 9.17 14.53
CA VAL A 62 -1.14 7.85 14.64
C VAL A 62 -2.03 6.86 13.91
N ILE A 63 -1.47 6.13 12.97
CA ILE A 63 -2.12 5.08 12.18
C ILE A 63 -1.59 3.75 12.69
N VAL A 64 -2.48 2.81 13.01
CA VAL A 64 -2.12 1.46 13.43
C VAL A 64 -2.50 0.49 12.31
N GLY A 65 -1.49 -0.20 11.77
CA GLY A 65 -1.59 -1.15 10.67
C GLY A 65 -1.08 -0.57 9.34
N GLY A 66 -0.06 -1.21 8.78
CA GLY A 66 0.59 -0.90 7.51
C GLY A 66 0.03 -1.67 6.31
N GLY A 67 -1.20 -2.17 6.39
CA GLY A 67 -1.90 -2.75 5.24
C GLY A 67 -2.40 -1.67 4.27
N ILE A 68 -3.03 -2.10 3.18
CA ILE A 68 -3.47 -1.21 2.09
C ILE A 68 -4.26 0.02 2.55
N THR A 69 -5.13 -0.13 3.56
CA THR A 69 -5.95 0.97 4.09
C THR A 69 -5.11 1.99 4.85
N GLY A 70 -4.26 1.52 5.78
CA GLY A 70 -3.40 2.39 6.57
C GLY A 70 -2.37 3.11 5.72
N LEU A 71 -1.76 2.41 4.77
CA LEU A 71 -0.81 3.01 3.81
C LEU A 71 -1.50 4.02 2.88
N THR A 72 -2.73 3.73 2.41
CA THR A 72 -3.51 4.69 1.61
C THR A 72 -3.82 5.97 2.38
N LEU A 73 -4.22 5.84 3.66
CA LEU A 73 -4.45 6.99 4.54
C LEU A 73 -3.15 7.76 4.77
N ALA A 74 -2.07 7.06 5.10
CA ALA A 74 -0.75 7.67 5.32
C ALA A 74 -0.26 8.45 4.09
N CYS A 75 -0.37 7.86 2.90
CA CYS A 75 -0.02 8.49 1.64
C CYS A 75 -0.90 9.73 1.36
N SER A 76 -2.20 9.65 1.65
CA SER A 76 -3.12 10.78 1.50
C SER A 76 -2.75 11.95 2.42
N LEU A 77 -2.43 11.67 3.68
CA LEU A 77 -1.97 12.68 4.63
C LEU A 77 -0.64 13.30 4.20
N ALA A 78 0.30 12.47 3.72
CA ALA A 78 1.57 12.93 3.20
C ALA A 78 1.42 13.87 1.99
N ASN A 79 0.52 13.56 1.05
CA ASN A 79 0.19 14.45 -0.08
C ASN A 79 -0.36 15.81 0.37
N LEU A 80 -1.03 15.85 1.51
CA LEU A 80 -1.55 17.10 2.11
C LEU A 80 -0.50 17.80 3.01
N GLY A 81 0.71 17.27 3.12
CA GLY A 81 1.75 17.80 4.01
C GLY A 81 1.46 17.58 5.50
N ILE A 82 0.51 16.69 5.83
CA ILE A 82 0.13 16.39 7.22
C ILE A 82 1.05 15.32 7.77
N LYS A 83 1.70 15.64 8.92
CA LYS A 83 2.59 14.70 9.60
C LYS A 83 1.81 13.63 10.32
N ALA A 84 2.24 12.38 10.16
CA ALA A 84 1.66 11.22 10.84
C ALA A 84 2.75 10.20 11.23
N VAL A 85 2.41 9.32 12.15
CA VAL A 85 3.18 8.12 12.48
C VAL A 85 2.35 6.92 12.08
N LEU A 86 2.91 5.96 11.36
CA LEU A 86 2.28 4.68 11.06
C LEU A 86 3.06 3.57 11.76
N LEU A 87 2.36 2.75 12.53
CA LEU A 87 2.89 1.61 13.28
C LEU A 87 2.42 0.31 12.62
N ASP A 88 3.33 -0.61 12.35
CA ASP A 88 3.01 -1.96 11.91
C ASP A 88 3.84 -3.00 12.66
N GLU A 89 3.23 -4.15 13.00
CA GLU A 89 3.94 -5.22 13.70
C GLU A 89 4.84 -6.06 12.79
N ASP A 90 4.59 -6.03 11.49
CA ASP A 90 5.37 -6.76 10.49
C ASP A 90 6.61 -5.96 10.04
N ASN A 91 7.49 -6.63 9.32
CA ASN A 91 8.69 -6.04 8.73
C ASN A 91 8.64 -5.98 7.20
N THR A 92 7.48 -6.22 6.61
CA THR A 92 7.29 -6.28 5.16
C THR A 92 5.90 -5.81 4.75
N VAL A 93 5.71 -5.61 3.46
CA VAL A 93 4.38 -5.45 2.85
C VAL A 93 3.78 -6.81 2.51
N GLY A 94 2.45 -6.88 2.44
CA GLY A 94 1.75 -8.14 2.26
C GLY A 94 1.46 -8.82 3.60
N VAL A 95 0.79 -9.96 3.54
CA VAL A 95 0.40 -10.71 4.74
C VAL A 95 1.44 -11.79 5.04
N LYS A 96 1.83 -11.94 6.29
CA LYS A 96 2.54 -13.12 6.76
C LYS A 96 1.81 -14.38 6.29
N GLY A 97 2.49 -15.26 5.57
CA GLY A 97 1.92 -16.48 5.01
C GLY A 97 1.38 -16.35 3.61
N ALA A 98 1.78 -15.31 2.88
CA ALA A 98 1.87 -15.40 1.43
C ALA A 98 0.67 -15.24 0.54
N SER A 99 -0.48 -15.04 1.02
CA SER A 99 -1.57 -14.78 0.11
C SER A 99 -1.92 -13.32 0.06
N SER A 100 -1.80 -12.74 -1.12
CA SER A 100 -2.43 -11.46 -1.39
C SER A 100 -3.93 -11.61 -1.16
N ARG A 101 -4.48 -10.90 -0.18
CA ARG A 101 -5.92 -10.94 0.13
C ARG A 101 -6.76 -10.22 -0.92
N GLY A 102 -6.17 -9.25 -1.61
CA GLY A 102 -6.82 -8.50 -2.67
C GLY A 102 -6.01 -8.61 -3.96
N ILE A 103 -6.69 -8.95 -5.04
CA ILE A 103 -6.11 -8.98 -6.39
C ILE A 103 -6.91 -8.16 -7.39
N CYS A 104 -8.10 -7.71 -7.01
CA CYS A 104 -9.06 -7.07 -7.90
C CYS A 104 -9.35 -5.64 -7.44
N TYR A 105 -9.06 -4.65 -8.27
CA TYR A 105 -9.26 -3.24 -7.97
C TYR A 105 -10.19 -2.59 -8.98
N THR A 106 -11.27 -2.02 -8.46
CA THR A 106 -12.29 -1.33 -9.25
C THR A 106 -11.79 0.04 -9.68
N GLN A 107 -12.44 0.61 -10.69
CA GLN A 107 -12.20 1.96 -11.19
C GLN A 107 -12.09 2.99 -10.04
N LYS A 108 -12.97 2.91 -9.04
CA LYS A 108 -12.97 3.83 -7.90
C LYS A 108 -11.69 3.76 -7.06
N SER A 109 -11.19 2.56 -6.83
CA SER A 109 -9.90 2.36 -6.14
C SER A 109 -8.75 2.91 -6.98
N LEU A 110 -8.80 2.68 -8.30
CA LEU A 110 -7.76 3.16 -9.23
C LEU A 110 -7.72 4.69 -9.34
N GLU A 111 -8.88 5.36 -9.27
CA GLU A 111 -8.95 6.82 -9.17
C GLU A 111 -8.27 7.36 -7.89
N ILE A 112 -8.43 6.65 -6.76
CA ILE A 112 -7.73 6.99 -5.51
C ILE A 112 -6.22 6.84 -5.70
N PHE A 113 -5.77 5.72 -6.23
CA PHE A 113 -4.34 5.47 -6.47
C PHE A 113 -3.74 6.44 -7.49
N HIS A 114 -4.52 6.89 -8.47
CA HIS A 114 -4.11 7.96 -9.39
C HIS A 114 -3.84 9.28 -8.63
N LYS A 115 -4.76 9.69 -7.76
CA LYS A 115 -4.58 10.89 -6.92
C LYS A 115 -3.38 10.78 -5.97
N LEU A 116 -3.01 9.57 -5.58
CA LEU A 116 -1.83 9.32 -4.75
C LEU A 116 -0.52 9.25 -5.57
N GLY A 117 -0.60 9.24 -6.90
CA GLY A 117 0.55 9.23 -7.79
C GLY A 117 1.20 7.86 -7.97
N ILE A 118 0.46 6.76 -7.75
CA ILE A 118 0.97 5.39 -7.91
C ILE A 118 0.27 4.60 -9.03
N PHE A 119 -0.75 5.18 -9.67
CA PHE A 119 -1.57 4.49 -10.68
C PHE A 119 -0.75 3.97 -11.87
N ASP A 120 0.19 4.75 -12.39
CA ASP A 120 0.98 4.36 -13.58
C ASP A 120 1.78 3.07 -13.33
N ARG A 121 2.29 2.90 -12.12
CA ARG A 121 3.01 1.69 -11.70
C ARG A 121 2.06 0.50 -11.61
N ILE A 122 0.85 0.71 -11.09
CA ILE A 122 -0.22 -0.29 -11.03
C ILE A 122 -0.63 -0.71 -12.44
N ALA A 123 -0.89 0.25 -13.33
CA ALA A 123 -1.31 0.00 -14.71
C ALA A 123 -0.24 -0.75 -15.52
N LYS A 124 1.04 -0.46 -15.28
CA LYS A 124 2.16 -1.13 -15.94
C LYS A 124 2.34 -2.59 -15.48
N LYS A 125 2.03 -2.89 -14.22
CA LYS A 125 2.23 -4.23 -13.64
C LYS A 125 1.00 -5.11 -13.72
N GLY A 126 -0.19 -4.53 -13.56
CA GLY A 126 -1.45 -5.24 -13.44
C GLY A 126 -2.06 -5.61 -14.79
N ILE A 127 -3.05 -6.49 -14.76
CA ILE A 127 -3.82 -6.92 -15.93
C ILE A 127 -5.16 -6.20 -15.93
N GLN A 128 -5.42 -5.41 -16.97
CA GLN A 128 -6.66 -4.66 -17.15
C GLN A 128 -7.70 -5.53 -17.85
N TRP A 129 -8.95 -5.47 -17.39
CA TRP A 129 -10.06 -6.14 -18.03
C TRP A 129 -11.38 -5.44 -17.71
N SER A 130 -12.41 -5.68 -18.53
CA SER A 130 -13.75 -5.16 -18.32
C SER A 130 -14.85 -6.21 -18.51
N VAL A 131 -14.57 -7.27 -19.27
CA VAL A 131 -15.52 -8.32 -19.57
C VAL A 131 -15.20 -9.57 -18.77
N GLY A 132 -16.14 -10.01 -17.94
CA GLY A 132 -16.07 -11.30 -17.25
C GLY A 132 -16.91 -12.33 -17.98
N ARG A 133 -16.42 -13.58 -18.04
CA ARG A 133 -17.10 -14.71 -18.69
C ARG A 133 -17.08 -15.92 -17.78
N THR A 134 -18.16 -16.67 -17.76
CA THR A 134 -18.28 -17.91 -17.00
C THR A 134 -18.64 -19.04 -17.97
N PHE A 135 -17.94 -20.16 -17.82
CA PHE A 135 -18.10 -21.34 -18.66
C PHE A 135 -18.56 -22.54 -17.85
N ALA A 136 -19.41 -23.39 -18.46
CA ALA A 136 -19.73 -24.71 -17.97
C ALA A 136 -19.23 -25.71 -19.04
N GLY A 137 -18.07 -26.33 -18.81
CA GLY A 137 -17.34 -27.03 -19.86
C GLY A 137 -16.89 -26.05 -20.94
N ASP A 138 -17.25 -26.31 -22.19
CA ASP A 138 -16.93 -25.43 -23.34
C ASP A 138 -18.00 -24.37 -23.61
N ASP A 139 -19.15 -24.42 -22.94
CA ASP A 139 -20.28 -23.52 -23.16
C ASP A 139 -20.17 -22.26 -22.29
N GLU A 140 -20.21 -21.07 -22.90
CA GLU A 140 -20.30 -19.80 -22.18
C GLU A 140 -21.73 -19.64 -21.64
N VAL A 141 -21.90 -19.74 -20.31
CA VAL A 141 -23.20 -19.69 -19.64
C VAL A 141 -23.56 -18.31 -19.11
N TYR A 142 -22.56 -17.42 -18.91
CA TYR A 142 -22.77 -16.06 -18.42
C TYR A 142 -21.61 -15.14 -18.79
N ASN A 143 -21.93 -13.90 -19.14
CA ASN A 143 -20.95 -12.84 -19.28
C ASN A 143 -21.47 -11.50 -18.75
N PHE A 144 -20.56 -10.59 -18.45
CA PHE A 144 -20.90 -9.22 -18.09
C PHE A 144 -19.79 -8.27 -18.56
N ASP A 145 -20.16 -7.03 -18.85
CA ASP A 145 -19.23 -5.95 -19.14
C ASP A 145 -19.39 -4.84 -18.09
N LEU A 146 -18.31 -4.62 -17.34
CA LEU A 146 -18.27 -3.61 -16.27
C LEU A 146 -18.47 -2.18 -16.79
N LYS A 147 -18.14 -1.91 -18.06
CA LYS A 147 -18.37 -0.61 -18.70
C LYS A 147 -19.85 -0.30 -18.95
N GLN A 148 -20.68 -1.31 -18.96
CA GLN A 148 -22.13 -1.16 -19.12
C GLN A 148 -22.87 -0.98 -17.79
N GLN A 149 -22.17 -1.05 -16.66
CA GLN A 149 -22.78 -0.85 -15.35
C GLN A 149 -23.04 0.64 -15.08
N SER A 150 -24.12 0.93 -14.37
CA SER A 150 -24.55 2.31 -14.05
C SER A 150 -23.55 3.10 -13.21
N ASN A 151 -22.65 2.44 -12.48
CA ASN A 151 -21.61 3.03 -11.66
C ASN A 151 -20.29 3.23 -12.40
N PHE A 152 -20.18 2.80 -13.67
CA PHE A 152 -19.01 3.08 -14.49
C PHE A 152 -18.98 4.56 -14.87
N SER A 153 -17.87 5.23 -14.58
CA SER A 153 -17.65 6.61 -14.98
C SER A 153 -16.74 6.67 -16.21
N LEU A 154 -16.88 7.74 -17.01
CA LEU A 154 -15.97 8.04 -18.13
C LEU A 154 -14.65 8.65 -17.62
N SER A 155 -14.11 8.13 -16.52
CA SER A 155 -12.80 8.52 -16.02
C SER A 155 -11.68 7.90 -16.87
N GLU A 156 -10.48 8.44 -16.74
CA GLU A 156 -9.31 7.92 -17.47
C GLU A 156 -8.87 6.53 -16.98
N GLN A 157 -9.33 6.10 -15.78
CA GLN A 157 -8.94 4.83 -15.20
C GLN A 157 -9.78 3.69 -15.76
N PRO A 158 -9.18 2.50 -15.97
CA PRO A 158 -9.89 1.33 -16.47
C PRO A 158 -10.96 0.85 -15.48
N ALA A 159 -11.91 0.06 -15.97
CA ALA A 159 -12.98 -0.50 -15.17
C ALA A 159 -12.45 -1.39 -14.04
N PHE A 160 -11.38 -2.15 -14.34
CA PHE A 160 -10.80 -3.12 -13.40
C PHE A 160 -9.34 -3.41 -13.70
N ILE A 161 -8.56 -3.64 -12.65
CA ILE A 161 -7.18 -4.17 -12.73
C ILE A 161 -7.01 -5.30 -11.73
N ASN A 162 -6.40 -6.39 -12.20
CA ASN A 162 -5.88 -7.45 -11.33
C ASN A 162 -4.39 -7.24 -11.09
N ILE A 163 -4.03 -7.12 -9.82
CA ILE A 163 -2.65 -7.03 -9.35
C ILE A 163 -2.59 -7.49 -7.88
N GLN A 164 -1.54 -8.17 -7.48
CA GLN A 164 -1.39 -8.59 -6.10
C GLN A 164 -1.26 -7.38 -5.17
N GLN A 165 -1.93 -7.44 -4.02
CA GLN A 165 -2.02 -6.35 -3.04
C GLN A 165 -0.65 -5.84 -2.59
N PHE A 166 0.31 -6.73 -2.35
CA PHE A 166 1.63 -6.35 -1.85
C PHE A 166 2.41 -5.42 -2.81
N TYR A 167 2.16 -5.49 -4.12
CA TYR A 167 2.74 -4.52 -5.06
C TYR A 167 2.20 -3.12 -4.81
N ILE A 168 0.89 -3.00 -4.59
CA ILE A 168 0.26 -1.70 -4.29
C ILE A 168 0.78 -1.15 -2.95
N GLU A 169 0.87 -2.01 -1.94
CA GLU A 169 1.42 -1.64 -0.63
C GLU A 169 2.88 -1.17 -0.76
N GLY A 170 3.71 -1.88 -1.53
CA GLY A 170 5.07 -1.46 -1.83
C GLY A 170 5.14 -0.09 -2.50
N TYR A 171 4.29 0.15 -3.51
CA TYR A 171 4.23 1.44 -4.20
C TYR A 171 3.77 2.58 -3.28
N LEU A 172 2.85 2.29 -2.35
CA LEU A 172 2.43 3.26 -1.34
C LEU A 172 3.56 3.59 -0.36
N VAL A 173 4.30 2.59 0.11
CA VAL A 173 5.46 2.80 1.01
C VAL A 173 6.50 3.68 0.34
N GLU A 174 6.90 3.36 -0.90
CA GLU A 174 7.86 4.16 -1.64
C GLU A 174 7.36 5.59 -1.84
N ARG A 175 6.08 5.76 -2.19
CA ARG A 175 5.48 7.09 -2.35
C ARG A 175 5.46 7.90 -1.06
N ILE A 176 5.15 7.28 0.08
CA ILE A 176 5.20 7.91 1.40
C ILE A 176 6.63 8.37 1.72
N GLN A 177 7.63 7.55 1.42
CA GLN A 177 9.03 7.87 1.63
C GLN A 177 9.47 9.06 0.75
N GLU A 178 9.05 9.12 -0.51
CA GLU A 178 9.31 10.25 -1.40
C GLU A 178 8.74 11.56 -0.83
N LEU A 179 7.52 11.53 -0.30
CA LEU A 179 6.83 12.69 0.26
C LEU A 179 7.41 13.14 1.61
N GLY A 180 7.94 12.23 2.41
CA GLY A 180 8.71 12.54 3.62
C GLY A 180 7.92 13.12 4.80
N HIS A 181 6.59 12.96 4.86
CA HIS A 181 5.74 13.49 5.92
C HIS A 181 5.24 12.46 6.93
N VAL A 182 5.47 11.17 6.68
CA VAL A 182 5.03 10.07 7.55
C VAL A 182 6.23 9.29 8.06
N ASP A 183 6.25 9.05 9.36
CA ASP A 183 7.21 8.19 10.04
C ASP A 183 6.65 6.75 10.03
N LEU A 184 7.23 5.90 9.17
CA LEU A 184 6.87 4.49 9.05
C LEU A 184 7.68 3.69 10.06
N ARG A 185 7.01 3.05 11.00
CA ARG A 185 7.61 2.27 12.09
C ARG A 185 7.21 0.81 11.98
N TRP A 186 8.11 0.04 11.41
CA TRP A 186 7.98 -1.40 11.27
C TRP A 186 8.35 -2.12 12.57
N GLN A 187 7.87 -3.36 12.73
CA GLN A 187 8.10 -4.19 13.92
C GLN A 187 7.67 -3.46 15.22
N SER A 188 6.62 -2.68 15.13
CA SER A 188 6.09 -1.84 16.20
C SER A 188 4.67 -2.28 16.56
N ARG A 189 4.58 -3.33 17.37
CA ARG A 189 3.31 -3.91 17.82
C ARG A 189 2.61 -2.98 18.83
N VAL A 190 1.29 -2.78 18.67
CA VAL A 190 0.41 -2.01 19.56
C VAL A 190 -0.51 -2.96 20.31
#